data_1abbcbf1549a560d09a6493f7d9cbea4
#
_entry.id   1abbcbf1549a560d09a6493f7d9cbea4
#
_cell.length_a   1.000
_cell.length_b   1.000
_cell.length_c   1.000
_cell.angle_alpha   90.00
_cell.angle_beta   90.00
_cell.angle_gamma   90.00
#
_symmetry.space_group_name_H-M   'P 1'
#
loop_
_entity.id
_entity.type
_entity.pdbx_description
1 polymer ?
#
loop_
_entity_poly.entity_id
_entity_poly.type
_entity_poly.pdbx_seq_one_letter_code
_entity_poly.pdbx_strand_id
1 'polypeptide(L)'
;MNPSLQLDPKTAERDIEAALTAARASYLRANAKSREAFERAAEYLPGGTTRTGLFNSPFPIFVARGHDAYIWDLDGKRYVDALSEFTAGLLGHSNPVVLRTMRQALDDGLSLGGQIEDEARFARQIVERFPSIEKVRFANSGTEANVSAIATALHYTGRSRVMVFEGAYHGGSLNFPINGPSPLNTRLDVVQVPYNDAEAVRVAIRREGDKLGAVIVEPMLGAGGSIPADREFLVAVKEEAARAGAILIFDEIQTSRLAPNGMQGYWGITPDITTLGKYLAGGLSIGAFGGREDIMALFDPRKPSSLVLSGTFNNNSLGMRVGAAVLSEVATAAAIERLSARGDKLRQQLNAKLEDARIAAQFTGFGSILAIHFVQGLLRDARDAAASDSKLRELFYLHMLEEGIWIARRGMMALSLALSEIDLDQIVSAVEGFTERWGHLLPKR
;
A
#
# COMPACT_ATOMS: atom_id res chain seq x y z
N MET A 1 40.03 1.87 -27.72
CA MET A 1 39.25 2.45 -26.62
C MET A 1 38.36 3.54 -27.17
N ASN A 2 37.10 3.25 -27.40
CA ASN A 2 36.14 4.25 -27.85
C ASN A 2 35.56 4.91 -26.58
N PRO A 3 35.65 6.23 -26.41
CA PRO A 3 34.97 6.87 -25.31
C PRO A 3 33.47 6.70 -25.53
N SER A 4 32.79 6.05 -24.59
CA SER A 4 31.33 5.99 -24.53
C SER A 4 30.79 7.40 -24.70
N LEU A 5 30.05 7.64 -25.78
CA LEU A 5 29.25 8.84 -26.01
C LEU A 5 28.21 8.96 -24.87
N GLN A 6 28.60 9.57 -23.77
CA GLN A 6 27.63 10.10 -22.82
C GLN A 6 26.94 11.25 -23.55
N LEU A 7 25.65 11.09 -23.82
CA LEU A 7 24.82 12.18 -24.34
C LEU A 7 24.99 13.42 -23.45
N ASP A 8 25.19 14.58 -24.06
CA ASP A 8 25.12 15.85 -23.31
C ASP A 8 23.82 15.88 -22.49
N PRO A 9 23.85 16.16 -21.18
CA PRO A 9 22.68 16.17 -20.31
C PRO A 9 21.50 16.97 -20.87
N LYS A 10 21.76 18.10 -21.57
CA LYS A 10 20.72 18.90 -22.22
C LYS A 10 20.09 18.20 -23.42
N THR A 11 20.85 17.40 -24.16
CA THR A 11 20.37 16.61 -25.29
C THR A 11 19.51 15.45 -24.77
N ALA A 12 19.97 14.74 -23.73
CA ALA A 12 19.20 13.65 -23.11
C ALA A 12 17.86 14.15 -22.53
N GLU A 13 17.85 15.30 -21.85
CA GLU A 13 16.62 15.88 -21.31
C GLU A 13 15.64 16.27 -22.43
N ARG A 14 16.11 16.87 -23.53
CA ARG A 14 15.28 17.20 -24.69
C ARG A 14 14.66 15.96 -25.33
N ASP A 15 15.43 14.88 -25.46
CA ASP A 15 14.97 13.66 -26.07
C ASP A 15 13.94 12.92 -25.21
N ILE A 16 14.08 12.95 -23.88
CA ILE A 16 13.07 12.46 -22.93
C ILE A 16 11.76 13.27 -23.05
N GLU A 17 11.85 14.61 -23.15
CA GLU A 17 10.65 15.44 -23.32
C GLU A 17 9.95 15.18 -24.68
N ALA A 18 10.69 14.95 -25.73
CA ALA A 18 10.13 14.57 -27.03
C ALA A 18 9.40 13.21 -26.95
N ALA A 19 10.00 12.22 -26.27
CA ALA A 19 9.40 10.91 -26.03
C ALA A 19 8.10 11.02 -25.20
N LEU A 20 8.12 11.81 -24.12
CA LEU A 20 6.94 12.06 -23.30
C LEU A 20 5.82 12.78 -24.07
N THR A 21 6.18 13.74 -24.90
CA THR A 21 5.23 14.46 -25.77
C THR A 21 4.53 13.49 -26.72
N ALA A 22 5.29 12.59 -27.35
CA ALA A 22 4.75 11.55 -28.24
C ALA A 22 3.84 10.57 -27.48
N ALA A 23 4.29 10.09 -26.30
CA ALA A 23 3.52 9.16 -25.46
C ALA A 23 2.21 9.79 -24.95
N ARG A 24 2.26 11.04 -24.49
CA ARG A 24 1.07 11.82 -24.09
C ARG A 24 0.10 12.05 -25.25
N ALA A 25 0.61 12.32 -26.45
CA ALA A 25 -0.24 12.45 -27.64
C ALA A 25 -0.93 11.12 -28.01
N SER A 26 -0.25 9.99 -27.85
CA SER A 26 -0.85 8.66 -28.02
C SER A 26 -1.95 8.40 -26.98
N TYR A 27 -1.66 8.70 -25.71
CA TYR A 27 -2.61 8.61 -24.61
C TYR A 27 -3.89 9.45 -24.86
N LEU A 28 -3.74 10.69 -25.30
CA LEU A 28 -4.87 11.59 -25.62
C LEU A 28 -5.77 11.01 -26.72
N ARG A 29 -5.20 10.42 -27.77
CA ARG A 29 -5.97 9.80 -28.87
C ARG A 29 -6.68 8.53 -28.44
N ALA A 30 -6.06 7.73 -27.57
CA ALA A 30 -6.59 6.43 -27.17
C ALA A 30 -7.72 6.51 -26.12
N ASN A 31 -7.84 7.64 -25.39
CA ASN A 31 -8.69 7.74 -24.19
C ASN A 31 -9.72 8.89 -24.29
N ALA A 32 -10.41 9.00 -25.44
CA ALA A 32 -11.35 10.11 -25.69
C ALA A 32 -12.54 10.11 -24.73
N LYS A 33 -13.13 8.94 -24.45
CA LYS A 33 -14.28 8.82 -23.53
C LYS A 33 -13.89 9.07 -22.08
N SER A 34 -12.68 8.64 -21.68
CA SER A 34 -12.14 8.97 -20.35
C SER A 34 -11.94 10.47 -20.17
N ARG A 35 -11.49 11.20 -21.22
CA ARG A 35 -11.39 12.65 -21.19
C ARG A 35 -12.76 13.31 -20.99
N GLU A 36 -13.76 12.94 -21.77
CA GLU A 36 -15.13 13.46 -21.63
C GLU A 36 -15.71 13.17 -20.24
N ALA A 37 -15.47 11.97 -19.69
CA ALA A 37 -15.90 11.61 -18.34
C ALA A 37 -15.18 12.46 -17.27
N PHE A 38 -13.90 12.72 -17.45
CA PHE A 38 -13.13 13.59 -16.58
C PHE A 38 -13.65 15.04 -16.61
N GLU A 39 -13.92 15.60 -17.79
CA GLU A 39 -14.47 16.96 -17.95
C GLU A 39 -15.81 17.08 -17.22
N ARG A 40 -16.72 16.13 -17.38
CA ARG A 40 -18.00 16.08 -16.64
C ARG A 40 -17.79 15.94 -15.12
N ALA A 41 -16.85 15.08 -14.67
CA ALA A 41 -16.57 14.90 -13.25
C ALA A 41 -16.00 16.16 -12.61
N ALA A 42 -15.19 16.94 -13.35
CA ALA A 42 -14.57 18.18 -12.88
C ALA A 42 -15.59 19.31 -12.60
N GLU A 43 -16.81 19.22 -13.13
CA GLU A 43 -17.90 20.15 -12.80
C GLU A 43 -18.35 20.02 -11.34
N TYR A 44 -18.22 18.83 -10.74
CA TYR A 44 -18.73 18.53 -9.40
C TYR A 44 -17.65 18.11 -8.39
N LEU A 45 -16.54 17.58 -8.87
CA LEU A 45 -15.44 17.11 -8.03
C LEU A 45 -14.18 17.97 -8.27
N PRO A 46 -13.54 18.48 -7.22
CA PRO A 46 -12.27 19.19 -7.35
C PRO A 46 -11.24 18.40 -8.16
N GLY A 47 -10.87 18.88 -9.36
CA GLY A 47 -9.97 18.18 -10.26
C GLY A 47 -10.51 16.84 -10.79
N GLY A 48 -11.84 16.67 -10.86
CA GLY A 48 -12.52 15.49 -11.43
C GLY A 48 -12.34 14.19 -10.64
N THR A 49 -11.84 14.24 -9.39
CA THR A 49 -11.55 13.05 -8.60
C THR A 49 -11.66 13.30 -7.10
N THR A 50 -12.12 12.29 -6.35
CA THR A 50 -12.08 12.28 -4.88
C THR A 50 -10.70 11.88 -4.35
N ARG A 51 -9.94 11.07 -5.10
CA ARG A 51 -8.64 10.54 -4.68
C ARG A 51 -7.54 11.19 -5.50
N THR A 52 -6.84 12.17 -4.91
CA THR A 52 -5.73 12.89 -5.57
C THR A 52 -4.68 11.93 -6.16
N GLY A 53 -4.40 10.81 -5.51
CA GLY A 53 -3.45 9.79 -5.99
C GLY A 53 -3.88 9.06 -7.26
N LEU A 54 -5.14 9.21 -7.72
CA LEU A 54 -5.63 8.68 -9.00
C LEU A 54 -5.50 9.67 -10.15
N PHE A 55 -5.23 10.94 -9.85
CA PHE A 55 -5.07 11.94 -10.90
C PHE A 55 -3.78 11.72 -11.67
N ASN A 56 -3.90 11.69 -13.00
CA ASN A 56 -2.80 11.66 -13.95
C ASN A 56 -3.00 12.76 -14.97
N SER A 57 -1.97 13.56 -15.23
CA SER A 57 -2.00 14.54 -16.32
C SER A 57 -1.90 13.82 -17.67
N PRO A 58 -2.71 14.21 -18.68
CA PRO A 58 -3.64 15.36 -18.68
C PRO A 58 -4.99 15.09 -18.01
N PHE A 59 -5.41 13.85 -17.88
CA PHE A 59 -6.60 13.34 -17.19
C PHE A 59 -6.40 11.85 -16.84
N PRO A 60 -7.09 11.32 -15.82
CA PRO A 60 -7.05 9.87 -15.49
C PRO A 60 -7.90 9.05 -16.47
N ILE A 61 -7.54 7.78 -16.67
CA ILE A 61 -8.40 6.80 -17.32
C ILE A 61 -9.60 6.49 -16.41
N PHE A 62 -10.79 6.44 -16.97
CA PHE A 62 -12.00 6.02 -16.28
C PHE A 62 -12.28 4.54 -16.55
N VAL A 63 -12.32 3.75 -15.48
CA VAL A 63 -12.59 2.31 -15.52
C VAL A 63 -14.07 2.07 -15.60
N ALA A 64 -14.50 1.23 -16.56
CA ALA A 64 -15.89 0.85 -16.77
C ALA A 64 -16.28 -0.40 -15.98
N ARG A 65 -15.39 -1.40 -15.90
CA ARG A 65 -15.65 -2.68 -15.23
C ARG A 65 -14.35 -3.42 -14.91
N GLY A 66 -14.43 -4.39 -13.98
CA GLY A 66 -13.39 -5.34 -13.68
C GLY A 66 -13.91 -6.77 -13.68
N HIS A 67 -13.07 -7.74 -14.08
CA HIS A 67 -13.36 -9.16 -13.99
C HIS A 67 -12.05 -9.95 -13.86
N ASP A 68 -11.97 -10.86 -12.90
CA ASP A 68 -10.78 -11.64 -12.56
C ASP A 68 -9.54 -10.74 -12.34
N ALA A 69 -8.52 -10.87 -13.17
CA ALA A 69 -7.29 -10.07 -13.12
C ALA A 69 -7.34 -8.83 -14.03
N TYR A 70 -8.48 -8.51 -14.65
CA TYR A 70 -8.57 -7.52 -15.71
C TYR A 70 -9.52 -6.40 -15.39
N ILE A 71 -9.19 -5.20 -15.91
CA ILE A 71 -10.09 -4.05 -15.96
C ILE A 71 -10.26 -3.58 -17.41
N TRP A 72 -11.36 -2.92 -17.67
CA TRP A 72 -11.66 -2.27 -18.95
C TRP A 72 -11.99 -0.81 -18.70
N ASP A 73 -11.43 0.06 -19.53
CA ASP A 73 -11.75 1.48 -19.52
C ASP A 73 -13.06 1.79 -20.31
N LEU A 74 -13.46 3.05 -20.27
CA LEU A 74 -14.64 3.54 -21.02
C LEU A 74 -14.44 3.49 -22.54
N ASP A 75 -13.20 3.49 -23.01
CA ASP A 75 -12.86 3.39 -24.42
C ASP A 75 -12.86 1.94 -24.92
N GLY A 76 -12.99 0.96 -23.99
CA GLY A 76 -13.11 -0.47 -24.26
C GLY A 76 -11.78 -1.22 -24.22
N LYS A 77 -10.69 -0.57 -23.91
CA LYS A 77 -9.38 -1.22 -23.77
C LYS A 77 -9.32 -2.06 -22.50
N ARG A 78 -8.80 -3.29 -22.64
CA ARG A 78 -8.54 -4.20 -21.52
C ARG A 78 -7.12 -4.02 -21.01
N TYR A 79 -6.98 -4.09 -19.69
CA TYR A 79 -5.68 -4.07 -19.00
C TYR A 79 -5.57 -5.27 -18.06
N VAL A 80 -4.38 -5.85 -17.96
CA VAL A 80 -3.97 -6.69 -16.83
C VAL A 80 -3.82 -5.78 -15.62
N ASP A 81 -4.60 -6.00 -14.57
CA ASP A 81 -4.52 -5.16 -13.36
C ASP A 81 -3.37 -5.61 -12.46
N ALA A 82 -2.21 -5.00 -12.66
CA ALA A 82 -1.03 -5.17 -11.80
C ALA A 82 -0.97 -4.13 -10.66
N LEU A 83 -2.04 -3.35 -10.41
CA LEU A 83 -2.13 -2.40 -9.30
C LEU A 83 -3.03 -2.89 -8.17
N SER A 84 -4.06 -3.67 -8.51
CA SER A 84 -5.01 -4.28 -7.55
C SER A 84 -5.50 -3.27 -6.51
N GLU A 85 -6.09 -2.15 -6.97
CA GLU A 85 -6.65 -1.08 -6.12
C GLU A 85 -5.67 -0.64 -5.00
N PHE A 86 -4.41 -0.40 -5.35
CA PHE A 86 -3.35 -0.04 -4.37
C PHE A 86 -3.27 -1.03 -3.21
N THR A 87 -3.23 -2.32 -3.54
CA THR A 87 -3.15 -3.49 -2.65
C THR A 87 -4.46 -3.99 -2.02
N ALA A 88 -5.58 -3.27 -2.16
CA ALA A 88 -6.87 -3.72 -1.66
C ALA A 88 -7.48 -4.86 -2.51
N GLY A 89 -7.19 -4.89 -3.81
CA GLY A 89 -7.71 -5.87 -4.77
C GLY A 89 -6.95 -7.22 -4.79
N LEU A 90 -6.48 -7.72 -3.65
CA LEU A 90 -5.75 -8.99 -3.55
C LEU A 90 -6.44 -10.17 -4.26
N LEU A 91 -7.77 -10.16 -4.28
CA LEU A 91 -8.59 -11.30 -4.74
C LEU A 91 -8.98 -11.20 -6.22
N GLY A 92 -8.57 -10.13 -6.92
CA GLY A 92 -9.11 -9.76 -8.23
C GLY A 92 -10.52 -9.17 -8.12
N HIS A 93 -11.16 -8.97 -9.28
CA HIS A 93 -12.40 -8.17 -9.36
C HIS A 93 -13.70 -8.98 -9.25
N SER A 94 -13.65 -10.30 -9.40
CA SER A 94 -14.85 -11.15 -9.47
C SER A 94 -14.71 -12.47 -8.72
N ASN A 95 -13.98 -12.46 -7.58
CA ASN A 95 -13.77 -13.68 -6.80
C ASN A 95 -15.11 -14.36 -6.43
N PRO A 96 -15.30 -15.64 -6.76
CA PRO A 96 -16.59 -16.31 -6.60
C PRO A 96 -17.02 -16.44 -5.13
N VAL A 97 -16.09 -16.58 -4.19
CA VAL A 97 -16.39 -16.64 -2.75
C VAL A 97 -16.95 -15.30 -2.30
N VAL A 98 -16.27 -14.19 -2.66
CA VAL A 98 -16.71 -12.82 -2.33
C VAL A 98 -18.12 -12.56 -2.88
N LEU A 99 -18.32 -12.81 -4.19
CA LEU A 99 -19.61 -12.56 -4.84
C LEU A 99 -20.75 -13.41 -4.26
N ARG A 100 -20.50 -14.69 -3.96
CA ARG A 100 -21.48 -15.57 -3.31
C ARG A 100 -21.85 -15.04 -1.93
N THR A 101 -20.86 -14.73 -1.11
CA THR A 101 -21.07 -14.23 0.25
C THR A 101 -21.81 -12.89 0.27
N MET A 102 -21.47 -11.99 -0.66
CA MET A 102 -22.21 -10.72 -0.81
C MET A 102 -23.68 -10.93 -1.14
N ARG A 103 -24.00 -11.80 -2.12
CA ARG A 103 -25.38 -12.08 -2.48
C ARG A 103 -26.17 -12.63 -1.29
N GLN A 104 -25.62 -13.59 -0.57
CA GLN A 104 -26.24 -14.14 0.64
C GLN A 104 -26.47 -13.08 1.72
N ALA A 105 -25.48 -12.20 1.94
CA ALA A 105 -25.62 -11.12 2.91
C ALA A 105 -26.69 -10.09 2.53
N LEU A 106 -26.89 -9.84 1.24
CA LEU A 106 -27.97 -8.95 0.75
C LEU A 106 -29.36 -9.51 1.02
N ASP A 107 -29.53 -10.83 0.87
CA ASP A 107 -30.79 -11.53 1.16
C ASP A 107 -31.19 -11.46 2.63
N ASP A 108 -30.20 -11.45 3.55
CA ASP A 108 -30.41 -11.37 5.00
C ASP A 108 -30.57 -9.93 5.55
N GLY A 109 -30.27 -8.93 4.73
CA GLY A 109 -30.34 -7.51 5.11
C GLY A 109 -29.01 -6.90 5.53
N LEU A 110 -28.87 -5.57 5.35
CA LEU A 110 -27.61 -4.85 5.51
C LEU A 110 -27.49 -4.05 6.82
N SER A 111 -28.54 -3.34 7.21
CA SER A 111 -28.50 -2.39 8.35
C SER A 111 -29.18 -2.99 9.57
N LEU A 112 -28.57 -4.04 10.13
CA LEU A 112 -29.21 -4.85 11.17
C LEU A 112 -29.27 -4.16 12.55
N GLY A 113 -28.41 -3.15 12.81
CA GLY A 113 -28.42 -2.35 14.04
C GLY A 113 -28.12 -3.11 15.31
N GLY A 114 -27.51 -4.29 15.22
CA GLY A 114 -27.19 -5.17 16.35
C GLY A 114 -25.89 -5.95 16.13
N GLN A 115 -25.55 -6.77 17.10
CA GLN A 115 -24.42 -7.70 17.00
C GLN A 115 -24.75 -8.85 16.05
N ILE A 116 -23.78 -9.31 15.27
CA ILE A 116 -23.90 -10.45 14.37
C ILE A 116 -22.81 -11.48 14.67
N GLU A 117 -23.11 -12.76 14.51
CA GLU A 117 -22.16 -13.83 14.78
C GLU A 117 -20.91 -13.76 13.89
N ASP A 118 -21.08 -13.29 12.67
CA ASP A 118 -19.98 -13.14 11.71
C ASP A 118 -18.89 -12.17 12.19
N GLU A 119 -19.24 -11.17 13.00
CA GLU A 119 -18.25 -10.26 13.63
C GLU A 119 -17.31 -11.06 14.54
N ALA A 120 -17.86 -11.90 15.42
CA ALA A 120 -17.06 -12.74 16.33
C ALA A 120 -16.21 -13.76 15.58
N ARG A 121 -16.78 -14.38 14.50
CA ARG A 121 -16.06 -15.31 13.63
C ARG A 121 -14.87 -14.65 12.95
N PHE A 122 -15.06 -13.46 12.38
CA PHE A 122 -14.02 -12.72 11.71
C PHE A 122 -12.94 -12.24 12.71
N ALA A 123 -13.36 -11.73 13.88
CA ALA A 123 -12.46 -11.36 14.96
C ALA A 123 -11.55 -12.52 15.40
N ARG A 124 -12.13 -13.72 15.60
CA ARG A 124 -11.36 -14.93 15.93
C ARG A 124 -10.31 -15.25 14.87
N GLN A 125 -10.66 -15.21 13.59
CA GLN A 125 -9.72 -15.48 12.49
C GLN A 125 -8.56 -14.48 12.44
N ILE A 126 -8.81 -13.21 12.76
CA ILE A 126 -7.75 -12.19 12.87
C ILE A 126 -6.83 -12.51 14.04
N VAL A 127 -7.37 -12.82 15.20
CA VAL A 127 -6.60 -13.18 16.41
C VAL A 127 -5.75 -14.44 16.16
N GLU A 128 -6.32 -15.47 15.56
CA GLU A 128 -5.60 -16.71 15.23
C GLU A 128 -4.49 -16.50 14.20
N ARG A 129 -4.60 -15.47 13.35
CA ARG A 129 -3.68 -15.21 12.24
C ARG A 129 -2.52 -14.29 12.59
N PHE A 130 -2.76 -13.23 13.37
CA PHE A 130 -1.76 -12.19 13.63
C PHE A 130 -1.26 -12.28 15.08
N PRO A 131 0.03 -12.66 15.30
CA PRO A 131 0.55 -13.01 16.63
C PRO A 131 0.46 -11.91 17.70
N SER A 132 0.41 -10.64 17.28
CA SER A 132 0.29 -9.50 18.22
C SER A 132 -1.14 -9.26 18.69
N ILE A 133 -2.14 -9.83 18.03
CA ILE A 133 -3.55 -9.49 18.25
C ILE A 133 -4.21 -10.50 19.18
N GLU A 134 -4.40 -10.13 20.45
CA GLU A 134 -5.18 -10.91 21.42
C GLU A 134 -6.66 -10.51 21.41
N LYS A 135 -6.93 -9.24 21.11
CA LYS A 135 -8.28 -8.67 20.92
C LYS A 135 -8.26 -7.68 19.76
N VAL A 136 -9.38 -7.55 19.05
CA VAL A 136 -9.51 -6.69 17.86
C VAL A 136 -10.78 -5.83 17.92
N ARG A 137 -10.73 -4.67 17.28
CA ARG A 137 -11.88 -3.82 16.98
C ARG A 137 -11.89 -3.44 15.52
N PHE A 138 -13.08 -3.32 14.95
CA PHE A 138 -13.27 -2.94 13.55
C PHE A 138 -13.51 -1.44 13.39
N ALA A 139 -13.18 -0.93 12.20
CA ALA A 139 -13.36 0.44 11.73
C ALA A 139 -13.70 0.42 10.23
N ASN A 140 -13.99 1.58 9.63
CA ASN A 140 -14.42 1.64 8.23
C ASN A 140 -13.26 1.82 7.25
N SER A 141 -12.09 2.16 7.73
CA SER A 141 -10.91 2.38 6.89
C SER A 141 -9.61 2.15 7.67
N GLY A 142 -8.51 1.94 6.94
CA GLY A 142 -7.18 1.90 7.54
C GLY A 142 -6.80 3.22 8.23
N THR A 143 -7.22 4.36 7.69
CA THR A 143 -6.99 5.68 8.34
C THR A 143 -7.65 5.72 9.71
N GLU A 144 -8.91 5.30 9.82
CA GLU A 144 -9.63 5.22 11.09
C GLU A 144 -8.94 4.25 12.07
N ALA A 145 -8.51 3.08 11.59
CA ALA A 145 -7.80 2.11 12.40
C ALA A 145 -6.50 2.69 12.98
N ASN A 146 -5.70 3.39 12.17
CA ASN A 146 -4.46 4.03 12.61
C ASN A 146 -4.71 5.19 13.60
N VAL A 147 -5.69 6.04 13.33
CA VAL A 147 -6.07 7.11 14.26
C VAL A 147 -6.50 6.53 15.61
N SER A 148 -7.33 5.48 15.59
CA SER A 148 -7.80 4.81 16.81
C SER A 148 -6.66 4.11 17.55
N ALA A 149 -5.75 3.44 16.86
CA ALA A 149 -4.59 2.78 17.45
C ALA A 149 -3.66 3.79 18.14
N ILE A 150 -3.35 4.92 17.48
CA ILE A 150 -2.54 6.00 18.04
C ILE A 150 -3.22 6.59 19.27
N ALA A 151 -4.51 6.95 19.18
CA ALA A 151 -5.25 7.52 20.30
C ALA A 151 -5.30 6.56 21.50
N THR A 152 -5.46 5.26 21.24
CA THR A 152 -5.44 4.21 22.27
C THR A 152 -4.07 4.14 22.95
N ALA A 153 -2.99 4.15 22.18
CA ALA A 153 -1.62 4.09 22.69
C ALA A 153 -1.28 5.33 23.56
N LEU A 154 -1.66 6.52 23.10
CA LEU A 154 -1.46 7.76 23.84
C LEU A 154 -2.27 7.79 25.14
N HIS A 155 -3.52 7.32 25.12
CA HIS A 155 -4.34 7.22 26.31
C HIS A 155 -3.78 6.19 27.31
N TYR A 156 -3.36 5.01 26.80
CA TYR A 156 -2.81 3.95 27.64
C TYR A 156 -1.53 4.38 28.36
N THR A 157 -0.65 5.11 27.68
CA THR A 157 0.61 5.60 28.24
C THR A 157 0.47 6.88 29.06
N GLY A 158 -0.63 7.62 28.91
CA GLY A 158 -0.80 8.96 29.47
C GLY A 158 0.14 10.01 28.85
N ARG A 159 0.66 9.77 27.64
CA ARG A 159 1.66 10.60 26.95
C ARG A 159 1.10 11.13 25.64
N SER A 160 1.74 12.18 25.05
CA SER A 160 1.17 12.89 23.91
C SER A 160 1.96 12.75 22.61
N ARG A 161 3.23 12.35 22.66
CA ARG A 161 4.10 12.35 21.49
C ARG A 161 4.09 11.04 20.73
N VAL A 162 4.08 11.13 19.40
CA VAL A 162 4.11 9.98 18.49
C VAL A 162 5.35 10.05 17.62
N MET A 163 6.11 8.97 17.54
CA MET A 163 7.18 8.82 16.56
C MET A 163 6.61 8.22 15.28
N VAL A 164 6.96 8.85 14.15
CA VAL A 164 6.62 8.44 12.79
C VAL A 164 7.86 8.45 11.91
N PHE A 165 7.78 7.91 10.71
CA PHE A 165 8.92 7.80 9.81
C PHE A 165 8.75 8.60 8.52
N GLU A 166 9.85 9.09 7.96
CA GLU A 166 9.87 9.79 6.68
C GLU A 166 9.38 8.90 5.55
N GLY A 167 8.49 9.42 4.73
CA GLY A 167 7.86 8.69 3.64
C GLY A 167 6.69 7.81 4.06
N ALA A 168 6.36 7.71 5.36
CA ALA A 168 5.26 6.89 5.84
C ALA A 168 3.89 7.48 5.47
N TYR A 169 2.95 6.57 5.20
CA TYR A 169 1.55 6.89 4.89
C TYR A 169 0.61 5.99 5.69
N HIS A 170 0.04 6.54 6.74
CA HIS A 170 -0.90 5.84 7.64
C HIS A 170 -2.37 6.24 7.38
N GLY A 171 -2.64 6.86 6.23
CA GLY A 171 -3.96 7.34 5.82
C GLY A 171 -4.00 8.81 5.40
N GLY A 172 -5.14 9.25 4.87
CA GLY A 172 -5.28 10.60 4.30
C GLY A 172 -5.06 11.74 5.31
N SER A 173 -5.26 11.48 6.60
CA SER A 173 -5.02 12.42 7.70
C SER A 173 -3.80 12.06 8.56
N LEU A 174 -2.95 11.16 8.10
CA LEU A 174 -1.71 10.68 8.74
C LEU A 174 -0.66 10.38 7.66
N ASN A 175 -0.19 11.42 6.97
CA ASN A 175 0.77 11.32 5.86
C ASN A 175 2.04 12.12 6.19
N PHE A 176 3.20 11.46 6.12
CA PHE A 176 4.49 11.98 6.58
C PHE A 176 5.56 11.95 5.48
N PRO A 177 5.41 12.75 4.40
CA PRO A 177 6.41 12.87 3.36
C PRO A 177 7.78 13.30 3.91
N ILE A 178 8.84 13.10 3.11
CA ILE A 178 10.23 13.48 3.47
C ILE A 178 10.41 14.96 3.76
N ASN A 179 9.53 15.83 3.24
CA ASN A 179 9.58 17.29 3.44
C ASN A 179 8.73 17.76 4.63
N GLY A 180 8.35 16.86 5.53
CA GLY A 180 7.55 17.14 6.71
C GLY A 180 6.08 16.70 6.59
N PRO A 181 5.33 16.73 7.71
CA PRO A 181 3.95 16.23 7.77
C PRO A 181 3.02 16.97 6.80
N SER A 182 2.05 16.24 6.22
CA SER A 182 1.00 16.85 5.41
C SER A 182 0.18 17.87 6.20
N PRO A 183 -0.20 19.01 5.59
CA PRO A 183 -1.05 20.02 6.24
C PRO A 183 -2.47 19.50 6.57
N LEU A 184 -2.88 18.38 5.96
CA LEU A 184 -4.18 17.75 6.23
C LEU A 184 -4.12 16.73 7.38
N ASN A 185 -2.95 16.53 8.01
CA ASN A 185 -2.83 15.60 9.11
C ASN A 185 -3.65 16.03 10.33
N THR A 186 -4.21 15.05 11.02
CA THR A 186 -4.69 15.22 12.38
C THR A 186 -3.57 15.85 13.22
N ARG A 187 -3.91 16.86 14.02
CA ARG A 187 -2.93 17.55 14.89
C ARG A 187 -2.45 16.61 15.98
N LEU A 188 -1.25 16.10 15.80
CA LEU A 188 -0.52 15.26 16.75
C LEU A 188 0.82 15.92 17.07
N ASP A 189 1.33 15.72 18.28
CA ASP A 189 2.71 16.04 18.63
C ASP A 189 3.61 14.93 18.09
N VAL A 190 4.21 15.17 16.92
CA VAL A 190 4.98 14.14 16.18
C VAL A 190 6.46 14.43 16.19
N VAL A 191 7.28 13.37 16.29
CA VAL A 191 8.67 13.36 15.90
C VAL A 191 8.84 12.47 14.67
N GLN A 192 9.33 13.06 13.57
CA GLN A 192 9.59 12.34 12.33
C GLN A 192 11.06 11.96 12.22
N VAL A 193 11.34 10.68 11.95
CA VAL A 193 12.69 10.09 11.95
C VAL A 193 12.95 9.42 10.59
N PRO A 194 14.19 9.39 10.08
CA PRO A 194 14.52 8.62 8.88
C PRO A 194 14.14 7.14 9.01
N TYR A 195 13.63 6.57 7.91
CA TYR A 195 13.32 5.15 7.84
C TYR A 195 14.60 4.33 7.61
N ASN A 196 14.65 3.10 8.11
CA ASN A 196 15.83 2.21 8.03
C ASN A 196 17.13 2.78 8.65
N ASP A 197 17.00 3.73 9.57
CA ASP A 197 18.11 4.27 10.36
C ASP A 197 17.94 3.91 11.84
N ALA A 198 18.52 2.77 12.25
CA ALA A 198 18.43 2.27 13.62
C ALA A 198 19.07 3.22 14.64
N GLU A 199 20.15 3.94 14.26
CA GLU A 199 20.80 4.87 15.19
C GLU A 199 19.98 6.15 15.38
N ALA A 200 19.41 6.69 14.30
CA ALA A 200 18.48 7.81 14.41
C ALA A 200 17.29 7.48 15.32
N VAL A 201 16.75 6.25 15.26
CA VAL A 201 15.71 5.75 16.17
C VAL A 201 16.18 5.77 17.62
N ARG A 202 17.35 5.18 17.92
CA ARG A 202 17.92 5.14 19.28
C ARG A 202 18.11 6.53 19.86
N VAL A 203 18.70 7.42 19.08
CA VAL A 203 18.92 8.82 19.50
C VAL A 203 17.60 9.56 19.74
N ALA A 204 16.65 9.44 18.80
CA ALA A 204 15.39 10.14 18.91
C ALA A 204 14.54 9.63 20.10
N ILE A 205 14.41 8.31 20.29
CA ILE A 205 13.63 7.77 21.42
C ILE A 205 14.24 8.17 22.77
N ARG A 206 15.55 8.11 22.91
CA ARG A 206 16.23 8.54 24.14
C ARG A 206 16.05 10.03 24.42
N ARG A 207 16.03 10.88 23.38
CA ARG A 207 15.79 12.31 23.50
C ARG A 207 14.36 12.61 23.93
N GLU A 208 13.38 11.91 23.37
CA GLU A 208 11.97 12.13 23.66
C GLU A 208 11.56 11.59 25.03
N GLY A 209 12.19 10.52 25.49
CA GLY A 209 12.02 9.96 26.84
C GLY A 209 10.56 9.73 27.23
N ASP A 210 10.17 10.26 28.38
CA ASP A 210 8.82 10.11 28.96
C ASP A 210 7.70 10.83 28.20
N LYS A 211 8.02 11.61 27.16
CA LYS A 211 7.00 12.25 26.33
C LYS A 211 6.47 11.32 25.24
N LEU A 212 7.25 10.31 24.85
CA LEU A 212 6.91 9.40 23.78
C LEU A 212 5.86 8.39 24.23
N GLY A 213 4.65 8.47 23.68
CA GLY A 213 3.54 7.56 23.97
C GLY A 213 3.39 6.42 22.95
N ALA A 214 3.73 6.68 21.71
CA ALA A 214 3.59 5.69 20.64
C ALA A 214 4.69 5.81 19.57
N VAL A 215 5.02 4.69 18.95
CA VAL A 215 5.81 4.60 17.72
C VAL A 215 4.97 3.85 16.71
N ILE A 216 4.68 4.45 15.54
CA ILE A 216 3.97 3.77 14.46
C ILE A 216 4.90 3.60 13.25
N VAL A 217 4.95 2.40 12.70
CA VAL A 217 5.82 2.04 11.57
C VAL A 217 5.14 1.09 10.60
N GLU A 218 5.33 1.33 9.29
CA GLU A 218 5.05 0.35 8.25
C GLU A 218 6.22 -0.65 8.17
N PRO A 219 6.02 -1.98 8.26
CA PRO A 219 7.10 -2.96 8.04
C PRO A 219 7.69 -2.96 6.62
N MET A 220 7.04 -2.26 5.71
CA MET A 220 7.53 -1.85 4.39
C MET A 220 6.86 -0.54 4.03
N LEU A 221 7.64 0.50 3.72
CA LEU A 221 7.09 1.76 3.22
C LEU A 221 6.31 1.51 1.93
N GLY A 222 4.99 1.70 1.95
CA GLY A 222 4.16 1.51 0.77
C GLY A 222 4.21 2.71 -0.17
N ALA A 223 3.73 3.85 0.28
CA ALA A 223 3.72 5.09 -0.49
C ALA A 223 5.12 5.66 -0.70
N GLY A 224 6.03 5.42 0.21
CA GLY A 224 7.42 5.87 0.18
C GLY A 224 8.35 5.10 -0.75
N GLY A 225 7.84 4.25 -1.65
CA GLY A 225 8.65 3.60 -2.67
C GLY A 225 8.67 2.07 -2.62
N SER A 226 7.76 1.42 -1.89
CA SER A 226 7.73 -0.03 -1.67
C SER A 226 9.08 -0.55 -1.13
N ILE A 227 9.60 0.11 -0.09
CA ILE A 227 10.90 -0.20 0.51
C ILE A 227 10.70 -1.02 1.78
N PRO A 228 11.15 -2.29 1.80
CA PRO A 228 11.10 -3.11 3.01
C PRO A 228 11.93 -2.51 4.16
N ALA A 229 11.46 -2.72 5.38
CA ALA A 229 12.26 -2.41 6.55
C ALA A 229 13.46 -3.35 6.67
N ASP A 230 14.59 -2.82 7.13
CA ASP A 230 15.69 -3.64 7.59
C ASP A 230 15.36 -4.27 8.95
N ARG A 231 15.75 -5.54 9.15
CA ARG A 231 15.46 -6.24 10.41
C ARG A 231 16.08 -5.53 11.62
N GLU A 232 17.30 -5.03 11.47
CA GLU A 232 18.00 -4.29 12.53
C GLU A 232 17.24 -3.02 12.94
N PHE A 233 16.70 -2.29 11.96
CA PHE A 233 15.87 -1.12 12.19
C PHE A 233 14.61 -1.46 12.99
N LEU A 234 13.85 -2.49 12.59
CA LEU A 234 12.65 -2.90 13.32
C LEU A 234 12.94 -3.43 14.73
N VAL A 235 14.06 -4.13 14.91
CA VAL A 235 14.51 -4.57 16.23
C VAL A 235 14.84 -3.36 17.11
N ALA A 236 15.57 -2.37 16.58
CA ALA A 236 15.88 -1.14 17.32
C ALA A 236 14.60 -0.37 17.69
N VAL A 237 13.63 -0.26 16.76
CA VAL A 237 12.32 0.37 17.03
C VAL A 237 11.62 -0.34 18.19
N LYS A 238 11.54 -1.68 18.16
CA LYS A 238 10.88 -2.48 19.21
C LYS A 238 11.57 -2.33 20.57
N GLU A 239 12.88 -2.50 20.62
CA GLU A 239 13.63 -2.48 21.87
C GLU A 239 13.63 -1.10 22.52
N GLU A 240 13.83 -0.04 21.74
CA GLU A 240 13.87 1.32 22.27
C GLU A 240 12.45 1.79 22.68
N ALA A 241 11.39 1.47 21.90
CA ALA A 241 10.02 1.75 22.30
C ALA A 241 9.69 1.07 23.65
N ALA A 242 10.04 -0.21 23.81
CA ALA A 242 9.82 -0.94 25.04
C ALA A 242 10.58 -0.32 26.23
N ARG A 243 11.86 0.07 26.03
CA ARG A 243 12.67 0.74 27.10
C ARG A 243 12.05 2.09 27.51
N ALA A 244 11.51 2.83 26.55
CA ALA A 244 10.86 4.11 26.82
C ALA A 244 9.44 3.94 27.41
N GLY A 245 8.87 2.74 27.42
CA GLY A 245 7.49 2.46 27.79
C GLY A 245 6.48 3.05 26.78
N ALA A 246 6.89 3.23 25.54
CA ALA A 246 6.03 3.64 24.42
C ALA A 246 5.41 2.42 23.76
N ILE A 247 4.19 2.57 23.24
CA ILE A 247 3.46 1.51 22.52
C ILE A 247 3.96 1.44 21.08
N LEU A 248 4.39 0.25 20.65
CA LEU A 248 4.76 -0.02 19.27
C LEU A 248 3.54 -0.43 18.46
N ILE A 249 3.26 0.31 17.38
CA ILE A 249 2.17 0.04 16.43
C ILE A 249 2.79 -0.37 15.09
N PHE A 250 2.46 -1.57 14.59
CA PHE A 250 2.73 -1.94 13.20
C PHE A 250 1.52 -1.60 12.34
N ASP A 251 1.72 -0.71 11.38
CA ASP A 251 0.76 -0.51 10.30
C ASP A 251 0.94 -1.60 9.25
N GLU A 252 0.12 -2.63 9.39
CA GLU A 252 0.08 -3.75 8.44
C GLU A 252 -1.12 -3.67 7.47
N ILE A 253 -1.71 -2.50 7.32
CA ILE A 253 -2.83 -2.29 6.37
C ILE A 253 -2.43 -2.70 4.96
N GLN A 254 -1.19 -2.48 4.57
CA GLN A 254 -0.65 -2.86 3.27
C GLN A 254 0.15 -4.16 3.32
N THR A 255 0.88 -4.40 4.40
CA THR A 255 1.89 -5.45 4.51
C THR A 255 1.35 -6.79 5.00
N SER A 256 0.17 -6.83 5.62
CA SER A 256 -0.46 -8.07 6.10
C SER A 256 -0.75 -9.11 5.01
N ARG A 257 -0.71 -8.70 3.72
CA ARG A 257 -0.85 -9.58 2.56
C ARG A 257 0.47 -10.19 2.05
N LEU A 258 1.61 -9.83 2.63
CA LEU A 258 2.94 -10.20 2.13
C LEU A 258 3.48 -11.49 2.75
N ALA A 259 2.97 -11.88 3.91
CA ALA A 259 3.32 -13.13 4.57
C ALA A 259 2.11 -13.73 5.31
N PRO A 260 2.08 -15.04 5.58
CA PRO A 260 0.95 -15.74 6.21
C PRO A 260 0.43 -15.08 7.49
N ASN A 261 1.33 -14.62 8.36
CA ASN A 261 1.03 -13.97 9.64
C ASN A 261 1.35 -12.46 9.61
N GLY A 262 1.29 -11.84 8.45
CA GLY A 262 1.78 -10.47 8.24
C GLY A 262 3.29 -10.36 8.26
N MET A 263 3.82 -9.16 8.05
CA MET A 263 5.27 -8.94 8.14
C MET A 263 5.80 -9.07 9.55
N GLN A 264 4.97 -8.89 10.57
CA GLN A 264 5.33 -9.19 11.96
C GLN A 264 5.74 -10.67 12.13
N GLY A 265 5.00 -11.60 11.53
CA GLY A 265 5.33 -13.02 11.55
C GLY A 265 6.59 -13.33 10.73
N TYR A 266 6.77 -12.71 9.58
CA TYR A 266 7.95 -12.87 8.75
C TYR A 266 9.25 -12.43 9.47
N TRP A 267 9.23 -11.27 10.13
CA TRP A 267 10.38 -10.75 10.87
C TRP A 267 10.56 -11.38 12.27
N GLY A 268 9.54 -12.06 12.79
CA GLY A 268 9.52 -12.53 14.19
C GLY A 268 9.51 -11.38 15.19
N ILE A 269 8.87 -10.26 14.85
CA ILE A 269 8.80 -9.06 15.67
C ILE A 269 7.33 -8.77 15.96
N THR A 270 6.92 -8.93 17.21
CA THR A 270 5.54 -8.71 17.66
C THR A 270 5.37 -7.29 18.20
N PRO A 271 4.58 -6.41 17.58
CA PRO A 271 4.23 -5.09 18.14
C PRO A 271 3.22 -5.20 19.28
N ASP A 272 2.92 -4.10 19.94
CA ASP A 272 1.87 -4.02 20.96
C ASP A 272 0.48 -3.88 20.34
N ILE A 273 0.38 -3.17 19.21
CA ILE A 273 -0.83 -2.99 18.41
C ILE A 273 -0.50 -3.23 16.93
N THR A 274 -1.43 -3.84 16.20
CA THR A 274 -1.38 -3.96 14.73
C THR A 274 -2.64 -3.37 14.13
N THR A 275 -2.48 -2.61 13.03
CA THR A 275 -3.60 -2.11 12.24
C THR A 275 -3.70 -2.86 10.92
N LEU A 276 -4.93 -3.12 10.48
CA LEU A 276 -5.26 -3.93 9.31
C LEU A 276 -6.33 -3.24 8.47
N GLY A 277 -6.48 -3.64 7.20
CA GLY A 277 -7.48 -3.07 6.30
C GLY A 277 -7.41 -3.65 4.89
N LYS A 278 -7.80 -2.85 3.90
CA LYS A 278 -7.68 -3.16 2.47
C LYS A 278 -8.36 -4.48 2.07
N TYR A 279 -7.60 -5.52 1.73
CA TYR A 279 -8.11 -6.78 1.19
C TYR A 279 -9.01 -7.57 2.14
N LEU A 280 -8.97 -7.27 3.44
CA LEU A 280 -9.64 -8.08 4.47
C LEU A 280 -11.12 -8.32 4.22
N ALA A 281 -11.83 -7.34 3.66
CA ALA A 281 -13.26 -7.46 3.34
C ALA A 281 -13.52 -7.55 1.83
N GLY A 282 -12.59 -8.15 1.06
CA GLY A 282 -12.82 -8.49 -0.34
C GLY A 282 -13.06 -7.30 -1.28
N GLY A 283 -12.56 -6.11 -0.95
CA GLY A 283 -12.76 -4.87 -1.71
C GLY A 283 -13.78 -3.91 -1.08
N LEU A 284 -14.46 -4.31 0.00
CA LEU A 284 -15.32 -3.42 0.78
C LEU A 284 -14.50 -2.55 1.73
N SER A 285 -15.07 -1.41 2.12
CA SER A 285 -14.48 -0.53 3.13
C SER A 285 -14.37 -1.25 4.47
N ILE A 286 -13.15 -1.31 5.02
CA ILE A 286 -12.84 -1.91 6.32
C ILE A 286 -11.51 -1.38 6.85
N GLY A 287 -11.44 -1.29 8.17
CA GLY A 287 -10.23 -1.21 8.96
C GLY A 287 -10.37 -2.05 10.21
N ALA A 288 -9.27 -2.41 10.82
CA ALA A 288 -9.25 -3.03 12.14
C ALA A 288 -7.98 -2.64 12.87
N PHE A 289 -8.03 -2.56 14.17
CA PHE A 289 -6.86 -2.48 15.04
C PHE A 289 -7.03 -3.43 16.21
N GLY A 290 -5.96 -4.03 16.61
CA GLY A 290 -5.95 -5.00 17.70
C GLY A 290 -4.56 -5.14 18.28
N GLY A 291 -4.45 -5.75 19.43
CA GLY A 291 -3.17 -5.89 20.11
C GLY A 291 -3.33 -6.62 21.43
N ARG A 292 -2.40 -6.36 22.34
CA ARG A 292 -2.35 -6.92 23.68
C ARG A 292 -3.68 -6.75 24.42
N GLU A 293 -4.09 -7.76 25.15
CA GLU A 293 -5.36 -7.77 25.88
C GLU A 293 -5.48 -6.63 26.90
N ASP A 294 -4.41 -6.29 27.62
CA ASP A 294 -4.40 -5.20 28.60
C ASP A 294 -4.67 -3.83 27.98
N ILE A 295 -4.16 -3.57 26.75
CA ILE A 295 -4.44 -2.35 26.00
C ILE A 295 -5.89 -2.36 25.49
N MET A 296 -6.29 -3.44 24.85
CA MET A 296 -7.61 -3.54 24.24
C MET A 296 -8.75 -3.64 25.27
N ALA A 297 -8.45 -4.05 26.51
CA ALA A 297 -9.39 -4.06 27.62
C ALA A 297 -9.89 -2.66 28.05
N LEU A 298 -9.26 -1.58 27.55
CA LEU A 298 -9.77 -0.21 27.70
C LEU A 298 -11.14 -0.02 27.06
N PHE A 299 -11.51 -0.86 26.10
CA PHE A 299 -12.79 -0.79 25.38
C PHE A 299 -13.85 -1.77 25.90
N ASP A 300 -13.61 -2.47 27.01
CA ASP A 300 -14.60 -3.43 27.57
C ASP A 300 -15.77 -2.68 28.22
N PRO A 301 -16.95 -2.67 27.60
CA PRO A 301 -18.09 -1.87 28.08
C PRO A 301 -18.67 -2.36 29.43
N ARG A 302 -18.22 -3.52 29.93
CA ARG A 302 -18.58 -4.03 31.24
C ARG A 302 -17.81 -3.32 32.36
N LYS A 303 -16.74 -2.57 32.02
CA LYS A 303 -15.93 -1.82 33.01
C LYS A 303 -16.39 -0.38 33.09
N PRO A 304 -16.52 0.20 34.28
CA PRO A 304 -16.94 1.59 34.44
C PRO A 304 -16.02 2.63 33.77
N SER A 305 -14.73 2.30 33.62
CA SER A 305 -13.72 3.14 32.98
C SER A 305 -13.56 2.90 31.48
N SER A 306 -14.49 2.19 30.86
CA SER A 306 -14.41 1.85 29.43
C SER A 306 -14.39 3.09 28.54
N LEU A 307 -13.48 3.10 27.57
CA LEU A 307 -13.47 4.09 26.50
C LEU A 307 -14.61 3.81 25.51
N VAL A 308 -15.28 4.88 25.11
CA VAL A 308 -16.31 4.80 24.07
C VAL A 308 -15.67 4.98 22.70
N LEU A 309 -15.70 3.94 21.89
CA LEU A 309 -15.37 3.99 20.46
C LEU A 309 -16.55 3.44 19.69
N SER A 310 -17.20 4.27 18.90
CA SER A 310 -18.40 3.94 18.15
C SER A 310 -18.32 4.46 16.72
N GLY A 311 -18.91 3.71 15.80
CA GLY A 311 -19.10 4.11 14.39
C GLY A 311 -20.21 3.25 13.81
N THR A 312 -21.20 3.88 13.18
CA THR A 312 -22.41 3.22 12.68
C THR A 312 -22.14 2.00 11.80
N PHE A 313 -21.04 2.03 11.04
CA PHE A 313 -20.71 0.99 10.07
C PHE A 313 -19.51 0.12 10.48
N ASN A 314 -18.99 0.25 11.70
CA ASN A 314 -17.79 -0.49 12.13
C ASN A 314 -17.98 -2.01 12.07
N ASN A 315 -19.19 -2.51 12.32
CA ASN A 315 -19.53 -3.92 12.24
C ASN A 315 -20.59 -4.21 11.16
N ASN A 316 -20.55 -3.49 10.02
CA ASN A 316 -21.53 -3.72 8.96
C ASN A 316 -21.55 -5.19 8.52
N SER A 317 -22.76 -5.73 8.37
CA SER A 317 -22.98 -7.17 8.15
C SER A 317 -22.25 -7.68 6.89
N LEU A 318 -22.24 -6.89 5.82
CA LEU A 318 -21.59 -7.26 4.57
C LEU A 318 -20.07 -7.38 4.74
N GLY A 319 -19.43 -6.38 5.38
CA GLY A 319 -18.00 -6.38 5.64
C GLY A 319 -17.55 -7.53 6.54
N MET A 320 -18.32 -7.82 7.61
CA MET A 320 -17.99 -8.90 8.54
C MET A 320 -18.11 -10.27 7.89
N ARG A 321 -19.19 -10.55 7.17
CA ARG A 321 -19.39 -11.82 6.45
C ARG A 321 -18.35 -12.06 5.37
N VAL A 322 -18.12 -11.06 4.52
CA VAL A 322 -17.12 -11.16 3.45
C VAL A 322 -15.72 -11.29 4.03
N GLY A 323 -15.38 -10.53 5.07
CA GLY A 323 -14.08 -10.63 5.72
C GLY A 323 -13.81 -12.03 6.29
N ALA A 324 -14.78 -12.61 6.98
CA ALA A 324 -14.67 -13.97 7.49
C ALA A 324 -14.50 -15.01 6.37
N ALA A 325 -15.24 -14.90 5.27
CA ALA A 325 -15.11 -15.78 4.11
C ALA A 325 -13.75 -15.60 3.39
N VAL A 326 -13.28 -14.36 3.25
CA VAL A 326 -11.99 -14.06 2.64
C VAL A 326 -10.83 -14.72 3.39
N LEU A 327 -10.78 -14.56 4.72
CA LEU A 327 -9.68 -15.13 5.50
C LEU A 327 -9.71 -16.66 5.56
N SER A 328 -10.90 -17.28 5.57
CA SER A 328 -11.02 -18.73 5.64
C SER A 328 -10.83 -19.44 4.30
N GLU A 329 -11.35 -18.87 3.21
CA GLU A 329 -11.48 -19.60 1.94
C GLU A 329 -10.54 -19.10 0.84
N VAL A 330 -10.11 -17.82 0.87
CA VAL A 330 -9.38 -17.20 -0.25
C VAL A 330 -7.98 -16.77 0.13
N ALA A 331 -7.87 -15.83 1.07
CA ALA A 331 -6.59 -15.28 1.52
C ALA A 331 -5.95 -16.17 2.59
N THR A 332 -5.90 -17.49 2.34
CA THR A 332 -5.29 -18.47 3.24
C THR A 332 -3.77 -18.27 3.34
N ALA A 333 -3.17 -18.78 4.41
CA ALA A 333 -1.71 -18.74 4.60
C ALA A 333 -0.96 -19.24 3.36
N ALA A 334 -1.35 -20.40 2.83
CA ALA A 334 -0.73 -20.98 1.64
C ALA A 334 -0.94 -20.14 0.35
N ALA A 335 -2.10 -19.46 0.22
CA ALA A 335 -2.34 -18.59 -0.94
C ALA A 335 -1.46 -17.34 -0.89
N ILE A 336 -1.31 -16.73 0.28
CA ILE A 336 -0.44 -15.59 0.51
C ILE A 336 1.02 -15.95 0.25
N GLU A 337 1.50 -17.06 0.79
CA GLU A 337 2.88 -17.54 0.60
C GLU A 337 3.20 -17.76 -0.88
N ARG A 338 2.32 -18.47 -1.62
CA ARG A 338 2.49 -18.68 -3.06
C ARG A 338 2.50 -17.37 -3.84
N LEU A 339 1.60 -16.43 -3.52
CA LEU A 339 1.56 -15.14 -4.21
C LEU A 339 2.83 -14.33 -3.95
N SER A 340 3.33 -14.33 -2.72
CA SER A 340 4.56 -13.63 -2.36
C SER A 340 5.78 -14.23 -3.08
N ALA A 341 5.88 -15.56 -3.13
CA ALA A 341 6.94 -16.23 -3.88
C ALA A 341 6.90 -15.90 -5.39
N ARG A 342 5.68 -15.85 -5.99
CA ARG A 342 5.51 -15.43 -7.40
C ARG A 342 5.95 -13.99 -7.62
N GLY A 343 5.59 -13.09 -6.71
CA GLY A 343 5.98 -11.68 -6.81
C GLY A 343 7.48 -11.47 -6.66
N ASP A 344 8.14 -12.18 -5.76
CA ASP A 344 9.60 -12.12 -5.61
C ASP A 344 10.32 -12.69 -6.86
N LYS A 345 9.80 -13.77 -7.44
CA LYS A 345 10.30 -14.30 -8.73
C LYS A 345 10.15 -13.28 -9.84
N LEU A 346 8.98 -12.66 -9.98
CA LEU A 346 8.75 -11.61 -10.98
C LEU A 346 9.73 -10.45 -10.78
N ARG A 347 9.89 -9.95 -9.54
CA ARG A 347 10.82 -8.85 -9.23
C ARG A 347 12.26 -9.19 -9.62
N GLN A 348 12.71 -10.43 -9.38
CA GLN A 348 14.03 -10.90 -9.80
C GLN A 348 14.16 -10.91 -11.32
N GLN A 349 13.16 -11.42 -12.03
CA GLN A 349 13.13 -11.45 -13.50
C GLN A 349 13.19 -10.04 -14.09
N LEU A 350 12.37 -9.11 -13.57
CA LEU A 350 12.34 -7.72 -14.03
C LEU A 350 13.69 -7.01 -13.78
N ASN A 351 14.33 -7.25 -12.64
CA ASN A 351 15.64 -6.70 -12.34
C ASN A 351 16.73 -7.29 -13.25
N ALA A 352 16.68 -8.58 -13.56
CA ALA A 352 17.60 -9.20 -14.52
C ALA A 352 17.47 -8.57 -15.93
N LYS A 353 16.23 -8.29 -16.40
CA LYS A 353 16.01 -7.62 -17.70
C LYS A 353 16.60 -6.20 -17.72
N LEU A 354 16.48 -5.44 -16.67
CA LEU A 354 17.10 -4.12 -16.55
C LEU A 354 18.64 -4.23 -16.52
N GLU A 355 19.18 -5.25 -15.88
CA GLU A 355 20.62 -5.52 -15.81
C GLU A 355 21.18 -5.92 -17.18
N ASP A 356 20.55 -6.87 -17.88
CA ASP A 356 20.91 -7.30 -19.22
C ASP A 356 20.92 -6.13 -20.22
N ALA A 357 19.95 -5.19 -20.09
CA ALA A 357 19.88 -3.96 -20.87
C ALA A 357 20.86 -2.86 -20.37
N ARG A 358 21.62 -3.11 -19.31
CA ARG A 358 22.54 -2.16 -18.65
C ARG A 358 21.88 -0.85 -18.25
N ILE A 359 20.63 -0.91 -17.78
CA ILE A 359 19.88 0.26 -17.37
C ILE A 359 20.05 0.48 -15.85
N ALA A 360 20.30 1.72 -15.47
CA ALA A 360 20.37 2.16 -14.06
C ALA A 360 18.97 2.39 -13.50
N ALA A 361 18.22 1.31 -13.37
CA ALA A 361 16.93 1.26 -12.72
C ALA A 361 16.80 -0.04 -11.94
N GLN A 362 15.84 -0.10 -11.01
CA GLN A 362 15.59 -1.30 -10.22
C GLN A 362 14.15 -1.37 -9.73
N PHE A 363 13.66 -2.60 -9.54
CA PHE A 363 12.43 -2.87 -8.82
C PHE A 363 12.73 -3.18 -7.36
N THR A 364 12.16 -2.38 -6.45
CA THR A 364 12.11 -2.64 -5.01
C THR A 364 10.86 -3.42 -4.64
N GLY A 365 10.70 -3.76 -3.37
CA GLY A 365 9.50 -4.39 -2.83
C GLY A 365 9.76 -5.72 -2.15
N PHE A 366 8.67 -6.34 -1.74
CA PHE A 366 8.65 -7.65 -1.09
C PHE A 366 7.38 -8.41 -1.52
N GLY A 367 7.54 -9.69 -1.81
CA GLY A 367 6.42 -10.54 -2.19
C GLY A 367 5.61 -9.95 -3.34
N SER A 368 4.31 -9.77 -3.12
CA SER A 368 3.37 -9.34 -4.15
C SER A 368 3.30 -7.83 -4.40
N ILE A 369 4.18 -7.04 -3.81
CA ILE A 369 4.24 -5.57 -3.98
C ILE A 369 5.62 -5.17 -4.50
N LEU A 370 5.65 -4.44 -5.62
CA LEU A 370 6.86 -3.99 -6.29
C LEU A 370 6.74 -2.51 -6.69
N ALA A 371 7.88 -1.84 -6.87
CA ALA A 371 7.92 -0.51 -7.50
C ALA A 371 9.20 -0.30 -8.28
N ILE A 372 9.12 0.32 -9.46
CA ILE A 372 10.28 0.68 -10.27
C ILE A 372 10.85 2.04 -9.85
N HIS A 373 12.17 2.13 -9.84
CA HIS A 373 12.91 3.36 -9.58
C HIS A 373 14.04 3.52 -10.61
N PHE A 374 14.08 4.69 -11.27
CA PHE A 374 15.15 5.07 -12.21
C PHE A 374 16.23 5.83 -11.43
N VAL A 375 17.03 5.08 -10.70
CA VAL A 375 18.12 5.58 -9.86
C VAL A 375 19.16 4.48 -9.66
N GLN A 376 20.42 4.86 -9.51
CA GLN A 376 21.51 3.96 -9.16
C GLN A 376 21.67 3.82 -7.65
N GLY A 377 22.22 2.69 -7.22
CA GLY A 377 22.57 2.46 -5.83
C GLY A 377 21.46 1.77 -5.03
N LEU A 378 21.73 1.56 -3.75
CA LEU A 378 20.82 0.90 -2.84
C LEU A 378 19.73 1.89 -2.40
N LEU A 379 18.49 1.46 -2.49
CA LEU A 379 17.32 2.22 -2.01
C LEU A 379 16.99 1.74 -0.59
N ARG A 380 17.21 2.58 0.39
CA ARG A 380 16.99 2.27 1.81
C ARG A 380 15.77 2.97 2.40
N ASP A 381 15.43 4.15 1.86
CA ASP A 381 14.37 4.99 2.41
C ASP A 381 13.61 5.77 1.31
N ALA A 382 12.66 6.57 1.72
CA ALA A 382 11.85 7.37 0.81
C ALA A 382 12.65 8.50 0.13
N ARG A 383 13.79 8.95 0.69
CA ARG A 383 14.66 9.97 0.08
C ARG A 383 15.38 9.40 -1.13
N ASP A 384 15.90 8.17 -0.98
CA ASP A 384 16.50 7.43 -2.09
C ASP A 384 15.49 7.21 -3.22
N ALA A 385 14.26 6.80 -2.87
CA ALA A 385 13.18 6.62 -3.85
C ALA A 385 12.77 7.93 -4.53
N ALA A 386 12.79 9.06 -3.81
CA ALA A 386 12.47 10.37 -4.35
C ALA A 386 13.52 10.90 -5.35
N ALA A 387 14.76 10.40 -5.29
CA ALA A 387 15.80 10.69 -6.25
C ALA A 387 15.54 10.07 -7.65
N SER A 388 14.60 9.14 -7.75
CA SER A 388 14.19 8.52 -9.02
C SER A 388 13.60 9.56 -9.99
N ASP A 389 14.05 9.52 -11.25
CA ASP A 389 13.61 10.45 -12.29
C ASP A 389 12.09 10.34 -12.54
N SER A 390 11.38 11.42 -12.31
CA SER A 390 9.92 11.49 -12.44
C SER A 390 9.43 11.43 -13.88
N LYS A 391 10.23 11.95 -14.85
CA LYS A 391 9.90 11.92 -16.28
C LYS A 391 10.03 10.52 -16.82
N LEU A 392 11.06 9.79 -16.43
CA LEU A 392 11.23 8.37 -16.82
C LEU A 392 10.15 7.48 -16.19
N ARG A 393 9.73 7.75 -14.95
CA ARG A 393 8.59 7.03 -14.34
C ARG A 393 7.28 7.31 -15.08
N GLU A 394 7.04 8.54 -15.52
CA GLU A 394 5.87 8.87 -16.33
C GLU A 394 5.92 8.18 -17.68
N LEU A 395 7.08 8.17 -18.35
CA LEU A 395 7.26 7.48 -19.63
C LEU A 395 7.02 5.97 -19.48
N PHE A 396 7.55 5.36 -18.42
CA PHE A 396 7.29 3.97 -18.08
C PHE A 396 5.79 3.70 -17.86
N TYR A 397 5.13 4.53 -17.08
CA TYR A 397 3.69 4.40 -16.83
C TYR A 397 2.87 4.45 -18.11
N LEU A 398 3.12 5.42 -18.99
CA LEU A 398 2.42 5.57 -20.28
C LEU A 398 2.69 4.38 -21.20
N HIS A 399 3.91 3.87 -21.22
CA HIS A 399 4.27 2.66 -21.97
C HIS A 399 3.53 1.43 -21.44
N MET A 400 3.52 1.19 -20.12
CA MET A 400 2.79 0.07 -19.53
C MET A 400 1.29 0.13 -19.85
N LEU A 401 0.68 1.31 -19.82
CA LEU A 401 -0.71 1.49 -20.25
C LEU A 401 -0.89 1.17 -21.75
N GLU A 402 0.04 1.58 -22.61
CA GLU A 402 0.03 1.25 -24.05
C GLU A 402 0.07 -0.26 -24.26
N GLU A 403 0.89 -1.00 -23.50
CA GLU A 403 1.01 -2.46 -23.50
C GLU A 403 -0.15 -3.19 -22.78
N GLY A 404 -1.14 -2.46 -22.26
CA GLY A 404 -2.29 -3.04 -21.58
C GLY A 404 -1.99 -3.55 -20.17
N ILE A 405 -1.03 -2.96 -19.48
CA ILE A 405 -0.71 -3.25 -18.09
C ILE A 405 -1.11 -2.05 -17.21
N TRP A 406 -1.95 -2.28 -16.21
CA TRP A 406 -2.42 -1.26 -15.28
C TRP A 406 -1.53 -1.21 -14.03
N ILE A 407 -0.81 -0.10 -13.85
CA ILE A 407 0.07 0.16 -12.71
C ILE A 407 -0.20 1.55 -12.13
N ALA A 408 0.36 1.86 -10.96
CA ALA A 408 0.36 3.24 -10.46
C ALA A 408 1.35 4.12 -11.22
N ARG A 409 1.02 5.40 -11.43
CA ARG A 409 1.92 6.37 -12.09
C ARG A 409 3.30 6.46 -11.41
N ARG A 410 3.36 6.25 -10.09
CA ARG A 410 4.63 6.21 -9.35
C ARG A 410 5.45 4.92 -9.54
N GLY A 411 5.03 4.02 -10.45
CA GLY A 411 5.73 2.79 -10.77
C GLY A 411 5.40 1.61 -9.86
N MET A 412 4.45 1.75 -8.93
CA MET A 412 4.04 0.67 -8.04
C MET A 412 3.16 -0.35 -8.75
N MET A 413 3.41 -1.61 -8.46
CA MET A 413 2.59 -2.78 -8.79
C MET A 413 2.20 -3.54 -7.52
N ALA A 414 1.02 -4.14 -7.53
CA ALA A 414 0.54 -5.03 -6.47
C ALA A 414 -0.20 -6.20 -7.12
N LEU A 415 0.36 -7.40 -7.04
CA LEU A 415 -0.17 -8.58 -7.70
C LEU A 415 -1.39 -9.13 -6.97
N SER A 416 -2.38 -9.62 -7.70
CA SER A 416 -3.54 -10.31 -7.14
C SER A 416 -3.43 -11.83 -7.28
N LEU A 417 -4.25 -12.55 -6.51
CA LEU A 417 -4.40 -14.01 -6.62
C LEU A 417 -5.02 -14.45 -7.96
N ALA A 418 -5.67 -13.52 -8.67
CA ALA A 418 -6.31 -13.78 -9.95
C ALA A 418 -5.34 -13.77 -11.14
N LEU A 419 -4.15 -13.16 -11.00
CA LEU A 419 -3.15 -13.13 -12.07
C LEU A 419 -2.63 -14.53 -12.40
N SER A 420 -2.65 -14.90 -13.66
CA SER A 420 -2.05 -16.13 -14.19
C SER A 420 -0.54 -15.96 -14.49
N GLU A 421 0.16 -17.05 -14.81
CA GLU A 421 1.56 -16.96 -15.27
C GLU A 421 1.65 -16.22 -16.61
N ILE A 422 0.65 -16.36 -17.49
CA ILE A 422 0.60 -15.63 -18.77
C ILE A 422 0.52 -14.12 -18.52
N ASP A 423 -0.24 -13.69 -17.53
CA ASP A 423 -0.33 -12.26 -17.16
C ASP A 423 1.01 -11.74 -16.61
N LEU A 424 1.73 -12.55 -15.82
CA LEU A 424 3.06 -12.18 -15.33
C LEU A 424 4.07 -12.12 -16.49
N ASP A 425 4.04 -13.05 -17.43
CA ASP A 425 4.87 -13.03 -18.63
C ASP A 425 4.57 -11.80 -19.51
N GLN A 426 3.29 -11.37 -19.58
CA GLN A 426 2.93 -10.13 -20.27
C GLN A 426 3.55 -8.90 -19.59
N ILE A 427 3.61 -8.87 -18.25
CA ILE A 427 4.29 -7.78 -17.51
C ILE A 427 5.79 -7.78 -17.83
N VAL A 428 6.44 -8.95 -17.86
CA VAL A 428 7.86 -9.06 -18.23
C VAL A 428 8.09 -8.55 -19.65
N SER A 429 7.28 -8.99 -20.61
CA SER A 429 7.37 -8.57 -22.02
C SER A 429 7.17 -7.07 -22.19
N ALA A 430 6.24 -6.46 -21.43
CA ALA A 430 6.03 -5.01 -21.46
C ALA A 430 7.26 -4.24 -20.94
N VAL A 431 7.93 -4.74 -19.88
CA VAL A 431 9.18 -4.14 -19.39
C VAL A 431 10.33 -4.33 -20.37
N GLU A 432 10.45 -5.48 -21.03
CA GLU A 432 11.42 -5.68 -22.12
C GLU A 432 11.16 -4.69 -23.27
N GLY A 433 9.93 -4.59 -23.76
CA GLY A 433 9.54 -3.62 -24.79
C GLY A 433 9.85 -2.17 -24.39
N PHE A 434 9.71 -1.83 -23.11
CA PHE A 434 10.15 -0.52 -22.62
C PHE A 434 11.65 -0.32 -22.75
N THR A 435 12.46 -1.31 -22.38
CA THR A 435 13.93 -1.22 -22.49
C THR A 435 14.41 -1.20 -23.93
N GLU A 436 13.77 -1.92 -24.83
CA GLU A 436 14.07 -1.92 -26.28
C GLU A 436 13.74 -0.57 -26.92
N ARG A 437 12.53 -0.07 -26.67
CA ARG A 437 12.04 1.17 -27.29
C ARG A 437 12.72 2.41 -26.75
N TRP A 438 12.92 2.49 -25.44
CA TRP A 438 13.36 3.69 -24.73
C TRP A 438 14.76 3.58 -24.10
N GLY A 439 15.42 2.43 -24.22
CA GLY A 439 16.71 2.16 -23.59
C GLY A 439 17.82 3.14 -23.93
N HIS A 440 17.74 3.82 -25.07
CA HIS A 440 18.69 4.86 -25.47
C HIS A 440 18.53 6.16 -24.65
N LEU A 441 17.36 6.38 -24.02
CA LEU A 441 17.07 7.53 -23.15
C LEU A 441 17.33 7.24 -21.66
N LEU A 442 17.50 5.96 -21.30
CA LEU A 442 17.58 5.54 -19.92
C LEU A 442 19.03 5.66 -19.38
N PRO A 443 19.20 6.03 -18.10
CA PRO A 443 20.52 6.08 -17.49
C PRO A 443 21.17 4.69 -17.55
N LYS A 444 22.46 4.67 -17.89
CA LYS A 444 23.21 3.40 -17.99
C LYS A 444 23.96 3.11 -16.70
N ARG A 445 24.10 1.81 -16.40
CA ARG A 445 24.94 1.30 -15.30
C ARG A 445 26.42 1.47 -15.62
#